data_8b756f71880fcc224de24fd33f147795
#
_entry.id   8b756f71880fcc224de24fd33f147795
#
_cell.length_a   1.000
_cell.length_b   1.000
_cell.length_c   1.000
_cell.angle_alpha   90.00
_cell.angle_beta   90.00
_cell.angle_gamma   90.00
#
_symmetry.space_group_name_H-M   'P 1'
#
loop_
_entity.id
_entity.type
_entity.pdbx_description
1 polymer ?
#
loop_
_entity_poly.entity_id
_entity_poly.type
_entity_poly.pdbx_seq_one_letter_code
_entity_poly.pdbx_strand_id
1 'polypeptide(L)'
;MLDSMIRNPRPTRAEVTDVANAIYDGTDVVMLSGETANGKYPLEALKMMAKIAERTEKDIKGRASDISKVHSKRSISSAVCNATVQTAENLNAKAIVCPTISGFTARLTSKLKPNAEIIGCSPYDNVLRKMQIYWGVRPLKTATEVSTDKIIEHALVVSEHAGFVEEGDTVIVSAGIATSSDPSSKRGLTNTCLLYTSDAA
;
A
#
# COMPACT_ATOMS: atom_id res chain seq x y z
N MET A 1 -5.21 8.85 20.81
CA MET A 1 -5.33 7.40 21.05
C MET A 1 -4.53 6.92 22.26
N LEU A 2 -3.42 7.57 22.56
CA LEU A 2 -2.60 7.28 23.76
C LEU A 2 -2.57 8.49 24.70
N ASP A 3 -3.74 9.06 25.00
CA ASP A 3 -3.89 10.34 25.73
C ASP A 3 -3.16 10.37 27.09
N SER A 4 -3.18 9.25 27.81
CA SER A 4 -2.46 9.13 29.09
C SER A 4 -0.95 9.37 28.94
N MET A 5 -0.38 9.12 27.75
CA MET A 5 1.04 9.34 27.45
C MET A 5 1.42 10.82 27.29
N ILE A 6 0.47 11.73 27.28
CA ILE A 6 0.76 13.16 27.45
C ILE A 6 1.51 13.39 28.78
N ARG A 7 1.16 12.62 29.82
CA ARG A 7 1.66 12.79 31.20
C ARG A 7 2.45 11.60 31.73
N ASN A 8 2.25 10.41 31.20
CA ASN A 8 2.83 9.16 31.67
C ASN A 8 3.70 8.50 30.59
N PRO A 9 4.79 7.80 30.95
CA PRO A 9 5.68 7.15 29.97
C PRO A 9 5.09 5.87 29.37
N ARG A 10 3.93 5.41 29.84
CA ARG A 10 3.24 4.19 29.38
C ARG A 10 1.75 4.44 29.23
N PRO A 11 1.10 3.84 28.23
CA PRO A 11 -0.34 3.94 28.04
C PRO A 11 -1.09 3.04 29.02
N THR A 12 -2.39 3.28 29.15
CA THR A 12 -3.31 2.37 29.82
C THR A 12 -3.58 1.13 28.95
N ARG A 13 -4.12 0.06 29.56
CA ARG A 13 -4.52 -1.15 28.83
C ARG A 13 -5.62 -0.85 27.79
N ALA A 14 -6.57 0.01 28.14
CA ALA A 14 -7.65 0.42 27.24
C ALA A 14 -7.10 1.08 25.98
N GLU A 15 -6.19 2.04 26.12
CA GLU A 15 -5.57 2.73 24.99
C GLU A 15 -4.79 1.78 24.07
N VAL A 16 -4.05 0.82 24.62
CA VAL A 16 -3.37 -0.22 23.83
C VAL A 16 -4.39 -1.03 23.01
N THR A 17 -5.51 -1.42 23.66
CA THR A 17 -6.58 -2.19 23.02
C THR A 17 -7.29 -1.37 21.94
N ASP A 18 -7.51 -0.08 22.16
CA ASP A 18 -8.14 0.81 21.18
C ASP A 18 -7.31 0.94 19.90
N VAL A 19 -5.99 1.13 20.04
CA VAL A 19 -5.08 1.14 18.88
C VAL A 19 -5.09 -0.19 18.15
N ALA A 20 -5.00 -1.31 18.89
CA ALA A 20 -5.02 -2.65 18.30
C ALA A 20 -6.33 -2.91 17.56
N ASN A 21 -7.49 -2.57 18.16
CA ASN A 21 -8.80 -2.74 17.52
C ASN A 21 -8.94 -1.90 16.25
N ALA A 22 -8.49 -0.64 16.25
CA ALA A 22 -8.50 0.19 15.04
C ALA A 22 -7.73 -0.47 13.89
N ILE A 23 -6.60 -1.13 14.19
CA ILE A 23 -5.80 -1.84 13.19
C ILE A 23 -6.50 -3.14 12.75
N TYR A 24 -7.10 -3.90 13.66
CA TYR A 24 -7.92 -5.08 13.32
C TYR A 24 -9.13 -4.72 12.45
N ASP A 25 -9.75 -3.56 12.70
CA ASP A 25 -10.87 -3.04 11.90
C ASP A 25 -10.43 -2.54 10.51
N GLY A 26 -9.13 -2.55 10.22
CA GLY A 26 -8.57 -2.25 8.90
C GLY A 26 -8.32 -0.77 8.64
N THR A 27 -8.11 0.05 9.67
CA THR A 27 -7.71 1.45 9.47
C THR A 27 -6.43 1.56 8.65
N ASP A 28 -6.31 2.60 7.83
CA ASP A 28 -5.11 2.83 7.03
C ASP A 28 -4.03 3.56 7.83
N VAL A 29 -4.43 4.41 8.77
CA VAL A 29 -3.54 5.29 9.55
C VAL A 29 -4.08 5.44 10.97
N VAL A 30 -3.18 5.47 11.94
CA VAL A 30 -3.43 5.89 13.32
C VAL A 30 -2.70 7.20 13.59
N MET A 31 -3.26 8.07 14.43
CA MET A 31 -2.73 9.41 14.65
C MET A 31 -2.46 9.68 16.13
N LEU A 32 -1.32 10.29 16.41
CA LEU A 32 -1.01 10.97 17.66
C LEU A 32 -1.23 12.48 17.47
N SER A 33 -1.67 13.14 18.51
CA SER A 33 -2.00 14.57 18.51
C SER A 33 -1.30 15.26 19.70
N GLY A 34 -1.99 15.45 20.81
CA GLY A 34 -1.42 16.05 22.03
C GLY A 34 -0.24 15.29 22.60
N GLU A 35 -0.20 13.98 22.41
CA GLU A 35 0.87 13.09 22.88
C GLU A 35 2.24 13.48 22.30
N THR A 36 2.27 13.91 21.04
CA THR A 36 3.50 14.33 20.36
C THR A 36 3.67 15.84 20.26
N ALA A 37 2.56 16.61 20.25
CA ALA A 37 2.62 18.06 20.09
C ALA A 37 2.93 18.80 21.42
N ASN A 38 2.44 18.28 22.55
CA ASN A 38 2.55 18.94 23.86
C ASN A 38 2.76 17.95 25.03
N GLY A 39 2.98 16.69 24.73
CA GLY A 39 3.20 15.65 25.75
C GLY A 39 4.61 15.69 26.34
N LYS A 40 4.76 15.13 27.54
CA LYS A 40 6.07 14.94 28.19
C LYS A 40 6.88 13.80 27.58
N TYR A 41 6.22 12.87 26.88
CA TYR A 41 6.80 11.63 26.37
C TYR A 41 6.50 11.42 24.87
N PRO A 42 6.83 12.40 23.99
CA PRO A 42 6.45 12.35 22.59
C PRO A 42 7.08 11.18 21.81
N LEU A 43 8.34 10.89 22.09
CA LEU A 43 9.08 9.81 21.43
C LEU A 43 8.59 8.43 21.88
N GLU A 44 8.34 8.29 23.19
CA GLU A 44 7.81 7.05 23.77
C GLU A 44 6.39 6.76 23.25
N ALA A 45 5.56 7.79 23.09
CA ALA A 45 4.21 7.66 22.52
C ALA A 45 4.27 7.16 21.09
N LEU A 46 5.14 7.72 20.24
CA LEU A 46 5.35 7.27 18.86
C LEU A 46 5.86 5.82 18.80
N LYS A 47 6.89 5.49 19.60
CA LYS A 47 7.44 4.12 19.66
C LYS A 47 6.40 3.12 20.16
N MET A 48 5.57 3.50 21.12
CA MET A 48 4.51 2.64 21.64
C MET A 48 3.44 2.39 20.59
N MET A 49 2.99 3.44 19.88
CA MET A 49 2.04 3.32 18.77
C MET A 49 2.55 2.37 17.69
N ALA A 50 3.80 2.55 17.25
CA ALA A 50 4.43 1.69 16.26
C ALA A 50 4.51 0.23 16.75
N LYS A 51 4.92 0.01 18.01
CA LYS A 51 5.01 -1.34 18.60
C LYS A 51 3.66 -2.05 18.66
N ILE A 52 2.58 -1.33 18.99
CA ILE A 52 1.23 -1.91 19.01
C ILE A 52 0.83 -2.28 17.57
N ALA A 53 1.06 -1.37 16.60
CA ALA A 53 0.74 -1.61 15.20
C ALA A 53 1.47 -2.85 14.65
N GLU A 54 2.77 -2.90 14.78
CA GLU A 54 3.60 -4.03 14.32
C GLU A 54 3.18 -5.36 14.96
N ARG A 55 2.85 -5.35 16.27
CA ARG A 55 2.40 -6.57 16.95
C ARG A 55 1.04 -7.04 16.45
N THR A 56 0.12 -6.10 16.24
CA THR A 56 -1.23 -6.40 15.76
C THR A 56 -1.21 -6.89 14.31
N GLU A 57 -0.41 -6.26 13.44
CA GLU A 57 -0.29 -6.66 12.04
C GLU A 57 0.29 -8.07 11.86
N LYS A 58 1.18 -8.51 12.76
CA LYS A 58 1.68 -9.90 12.75
C LYS A 58 0.56 -10.93 12.95
N ASP A 59 -0.45 -10.60 13.75
CA ASP A 59 -1.59 -11.48 13.98
C ASP A 59 -2.58 -11.46 12.79
N ILE A 60 -2.64 -10.34 12.04
CA ILE A 60 -3.51 -10.17 10.87
C ILE A 60 -2.95 -10.89 9.63
N LYS A 61 -1.65 -10.92 9.44
CA LYS A 61 -0.97 -11.52 8.26
C LYS A 61 -1.37 -12.97 7.93
N GLY A 62 -2.07 -13.66 8.81
CA GLY A 62 -2.66 -14.97 8.52
C GLY A 62 -4.15 -14.94 8.18
N ARG A 63 -4.80 -13.77 8.22
CA ARG A 63 -6.26 -13.59 8.09
C ARG A 63 -6.67 -12.70 6.92
N ALA A 64 -5.74 -12.28 6.07
CA ALA A 64 -5.96 -11.32 4.97
C ALA A 64 -7.10 -11.76 4.02
N SER A 65 -7.32 -13.07 3.84
CA SER A 65 -8.41 -13.60 3.00
C SER A 65 -9.83 -13.26 3.46
N ASP A 66 -10.02 -12.95 4.75
CA ASP A 66 -11.36 -12.67 5.29
C ASP A 66 -11.75 -11.19 5.16
N ILE A 67 -10.78 -10.28 5.16
CA ILE A 67 -11.02 -8.83 5.03
C ILE A 67 -11.39 -8.46 3.59
N SER A 68 -10.88 -9.18 2.60
CA SER A 68 -11.15 -8.92 1.16
C SER A 68 -12.60 -9.14 0.74
N LYS A 69 -13.41 -9.82 1.55
CA LYS A 69 -14.83 -10.09 1.27
C LYS A 69 -15.74 -8.88 1.48
N VAL A 70 -15.23 -7.78 2.05
CA VAL A 70 -16.01 -6.61 2.40
C VAL A 70 -16.09 -5.62 1.23
N HIS A 71 -17.22 -5.67 0.50
CA HIS A 71 -17.79 -4.57 -0.30
C HIS A 71 -16.90 -3.87 -1.33
N SER A 72 -16.35 -4.60 -2.28
CA SER A 72 -15.84 -3.95 -3.49
C SER A 72 -17.02 -3.52 -4.38
N LYS A 73 -17.13 -2.22 -4.67
CA LYS A 73 -18.04 -1.75 -5.71
C LYS A 73 -17.73 -2.55 -6.99
N ARG A 74 -18.77 -3.10 -7.64
CA ARG A 74 -18.63 -3.81 -8.91
C ARG A 74 -18.09 -2.85 -9.97
N SER A 75 -16.78 -2.85 -10.19
CA SER A 75 -16.11 -2.06 -11.22
C SER A 75 -14.95 -2.88 -11.80
N ILE A 76 -14.59 -2.59 -13.04
CA ILE A 76 -13.46 -3.25 -13.71
C ILE A 76 -12.20 -3.13 -12.87
N SER A 77 -11.88 -1.92 -12.39
CA SER A 77 -10.69 -1.69 -11.57
C SER A 77 -10.69 -2.50 -10.27
N SER A 78 -11.84 -2.62 -9.60
CA SER A 78 -11.94 -3.44 -8.39
C SER A 78 -11.76 -4.93 -8.69
N ALA A 79 -12.32 -5.41 -9.81
CA ALA A 79 -12.17 -6.80 -10.22
C ALA A 79 -10.71 -7.12 -10.58
N VAL A 80 -10.04 -6.24 -11.32
CA VAL A 80 -8.62 -6.39 -11.66
C VAL A 80 -7.74 -6.36 -10.41
N CYS A 81 -7.95 -5.41 -9.48
CA CYS A 81 -7.18 -5.36 -8.24
C CYS A 81 -7.40 -6.62 -7.37
N ASN A 82 -8.63 -7.14 -7.29
CA ASN A 82 -8.89 -8.41 -6.60
C ASN A 82 -8.14 -9.58 -7.24
N ALA A 83 -8.18 -9.69 -8.58
CA ALA A 83 -7.43 -10.71 -9.31
C ALA A 83 -5.92 -10.55 -9.09
N THR A 84 -5.41 -9.32 -9.11
CA THR A 84 -4.00 -8.99 -8.83
C THR A 84 -3.57 -9.51 -7.46
N VAL A 85 -4.33 -9.18 -6.41
CA VAL A 85 -4.03 -9.60 -5.04
C VAL A 85 -4.11 -11.12 -4.91
N GLN A 86 -5.16 -11.74 -5.47
CA GLN A 86 -5.30 -13.20 -5.44
C GLN A 86 -4.15 -13.91 -6.17
N THR A 87 -3.70 -13.37 -7.31
CA THR A 87 -2.54 -13.90 -8.04
C THR A 87 -1.26 -13.76 -7.20
N ALA A 88 -1.06 -12.60 -6.56
CA ALA A 88 0.08 -12.37 -5.69
C ALA A 88 0.11 -13.36 -4.50
N GLU A 89 -1.02 -13.62 -3.87
CA GLU A 89 -1.15 -14.59 -2.78
C GLU A 89 -0.85 -16.02 -3.26
N ASN A 90 -1.45 -16.44 -4.39
CA ASN A 90 -1.30 -17.79 -4.92
C ASN A 90 0.16 -18.11 -5.33
N LEU A 91 0.88 -17.10 -5.81
CA LEU A 91 2.28 -17.22 -6.25
C LEU A 91 3.29 -16.86 -5.16
N ASN A 92 2.81 -16.44 -3.97
CA ASN A 92 3.64 -15.87 -2.91
C ASN A 92 4.58 -14.77 -3.47
N ALA A 93 4.00 -13.88 -4.29
CA ALA A 93 4.74 -12.82 -4.96
C ALA A 93 5.37 -11.86 -3.93
N LYS A 94 6.57 -11.39 -4.22
CA LYS A 94 7.33 -10.46 -3.37
C LYS A 94 6.64 -9.11 -3.26
N ALA A 95 6.16 -8.60 -4.40
CA ALA A 95 5.54 -7.29 -4.48
C ALA A 95 4.43 -7.20 -5.53
N ILE A 96 3.55 -6.21 -5.33
CA ILE A 96 2.60 -5.72 -6.33
C ILE A 96 3.03 -4.31 -6.72
N VAL A 97 3.55 -4.15 -7.93
CA VAL A 97 3.97 -2.85 -8.47
C VAL A 97 2.78 -2.18 -9.15
N CYS A 98 2.48 -0.95 -8.75
CA CYS A 98 1.33 -0.16 -9.20
C CYS A 98 1.80 1.16 -9.85
N PRO A 99 2.17 1.15 -11.14
CA PRO A 99 2.35 2.40 -11.88
C PRO A 99 1.04 3.19 -11.91
N THR A 100 1.08 4.47 -11.51
CA THR A 100 -0.14 5.25 -11.36
C THR A 100 0.09 6.75 -11.49
N ILE A 101 -0.82 7.43 -12.19
CA ILE A 101 -0.82 8.90 -12.34
C ILE A 101 -1.49 9.59 -11.13
N SER A 102 -2.44 8.94 -10.48
CA SER A 102 -3.29 9.54 -9.43
C SER A 102 -3.21 8.84 -8.06
N GLY A 103 -2.49 7.73 -7.99
CA GLY A 103 -2.46 6.84 -6.82
C GLY A 103 -3.69 5.91 -6.72
N PHE A 104 -4.56 5.90 -7.73
CA PHE A 104 -5.83 5.18 -7.68
C PHE A 104 -5.64 3.67 -7.59
N THR A 105 -4.79 3.08 -8.45
CA THR A 105 -4.47 1.65 -8.45
C THR A 105 -3.89 1.21 -7.12
N ALA A 106 -2.85 1.90 -6.64
CA ALA A 106 -2.23 1.60 -5.35
C ALA A 106 -3.24 1.68 -4.18
N ARG A 107 -4.16 2.66 -4.20
CA ARG A 107 -5.22 2.78 -3.20
C ARG A 107 -6.20 1.62 -3.23
N LEU A 108 -6.61 1.17 -4.42
CA LEU A 108 -7.53 0.03 -4.54
C LEU A 108 -6.86 -1.26 -4.07
N THR A 109 -5.61 -1.48 -4.45
CA THR A 109 -4.82 -2.63 -4.00
C THR A 109 -4.61 -2.61 -2.48
N SER A 110 -4.27 -1.45 -1.91
CA SER A 110 -4.10 -1.25 -0.47
C SER A 110 -5.34 -1.63 0.35
N LYS A 111 -6.55 -1.37 -0.16
CA LYS A 111 -7.81 -1.75 0.50
C LYS A 111 -7.98 -3.25 0.69
N LEU A 112 -7.31 -4.04 -0.12
CA LEU A 112 -7.39 -5.50 -0.08
C LEU A 112 -6.39 -6.10 0.92
N LYS A 113 -5.50 -5.27 1.50
CA LYS A 113 -4.54 -5.67 2.54
C LYS A 113 -3.70 -6.91 2.15
N PRO A 114 -3.07 -6.96 0.95
CA PRO A 114 -2.29 -8.12 0.53
C PRO A 114 -1.09 -8.37 1.45
N ASN A 115 -0.60 -9.63 1.48
CA ASN A 115 0.66 -9.95 2.16
C ASN A 115 1.87 -9.42 1.41
N ALA A 116 1.80 -9.35 0.06
CA ALA A 116 2.83 -8.78 -0.79
C ALA A 116 2.98 -7.27 -0.57
N GLU A 117 4.20 -6.74 -0.65
CA GLU A 117 4.42 -5.29 -0.58
C GLU A 117 3.78 -4.56 -1.76
N ILE A 118 3.16 -3.40 -1.50
CA ILE A 118 2.55 -2.58 -2.54
C ILE A 118 3.49 -1.43 -2.88
N ILE A 119 4.00 -1.42 -4.11
CA ILE A 119 4.91 -0.36 -4.59
C ILE A 119 4.13 0.56 -5.53
N GLY A 120 3.85 1.77 -5.07
CA GLY A 120 3.12 2.77 -5.85
C GLY A 120 4.08 3.67 -6.61
N CYS A 121 4.18 3.52 -7.95
CA CYS A 121 5.12 4.27 -8.77
C CYS A 121 4.42 5.44 -9.49
N SER A 122 4.94 6.67 -9.31
CA SER A 122 4.37 7.86 -9.95
C SER A 122 5.43 8.90 -10.26
N PRO A 123 5.31 9.65 -11.38
CA PRO A 123 6.18 10.79 -11.68
C PRO A 123 5.84 12.05 -10.87
N TYR A 124 4.70 12.10 -10.18
CA TYR A 124 4.18 13.30 -9.54
C TYR A 124 4.38 13.29 -8.02
N ASP A 125 5.12 14.27 -7.49
CA ASP A 125 5.44 14.37 -6.06
C ASP A 125 4.21 14.51 -5.16
N ASN A 126 3.17 15.21 -5.63
CA ASN A 126 1.91 15.32 -4.88
C ASN A 126 1.19 13.97 -4.74
N VAL A 127 1.30 13.10 -5.74
CA VAL A 127 0.74 11.75 -5.72
C VAL A 127 1.55 10.86 -4.79
N LEU A 128 2.89 10.96 -4.83
CA LEU A 128 3.77 10.23 -3.91
C LEU A 128 3.45 10.57 -2.45
N ARG A 129 3.33 11.89 -2.12
CA ARG A 129 2.94 12.32 -0.78
C ARG A 129 1.58 11.79 -0.36
N LYS A 130 0.60 11.78 -1.27
CA LYS A 130 -0.73 11.23 -1.02
C LYS A 130 -0.71 9.72 -0.75
N MET A 131 0.12 8.98 -1.47
CA MET A 131 0.24 7.52 -1.31
C MET A 131 0.86 7.11 0.03
N GLN A 132 1.60 8.01 0.71
CA GLN A 132 2.17 7.75 2.04
C GLN A 132 1.12 7.42 3.11
N ILE A 133 -0.13 7.87 2.94
CA ILE A 133 -1.22 7.60 3.88
C ILE A 133 -2.05 6.36 3.52
N TYR A 134 -1.71 5.64 2.45
CA TYR A 134 -2.37 4.39 2.10
C TYR A 134 -1.67 3.22 2.79
N TRP A 135 -2.44 2.33 3.37
CA TRP A 135 -1.91 1.19 4.08
C TRP A 135 -0.98 0.34 3.18
N GLY A 136 0.21 0.03 3.68
CA GLY A 136 1.16 -0.87 3.04
C GLY A 136 1.76 -0.37 1.72
N VAL A 137 1.48 0.87 1.29
CA VAL A 137 2.02 1.41 0.03
C VAL A 137 3.39 2.04 0.26
N ARG A 138 4.36 1.64 -0.56
CA ARG A 138 5.69 2.24 -0.69
C ARG A 138 5.72 3.12 -1.94
N PRO A 139 5.64 4.46 -1.83
CA PRO A 139 5.67 5.33 -3.00
C PRO A 139 7.09 5.48 -3.54
N LEU A 140 7.25 5.27 -4.85
CA LEU A 140 8.50 5.49 -5.57
C LEU A 140 8.31 6.46 -6.73
N LYS A 141 9.30 7.32 -6.92
CA LYS A 141 9.32 8.27 -8.03
C LYS A 141 9.83 7.60 -9.30
N THR A 142 9.06 7.76 -10.39
CA THR A 142 9.44 7.30 -11.72
C THR A 142 9.58 8.48 -12.68
N ALA A 143 10.18 8.24 -13.85
CA ALA A 143 10.13 9.18 -14.95
C ALA A 143 8.72 9.27 -15.56
N THR A 144 8.47 10.35 -16.28
CA THR A 144 7.26 10.50 -17.11
C THR A 144 7.50 9.82 -18.43
N GLU A 145 6.70 8.79 -18.75
CA GLU A 145 6.78 8.03 -19.98
C GLU A 145 5.45 8.03 -20.71
N VAL A 146 5.51 7.86 -22.02
CA VAL A 146 4.33 7.82 -22.90
C VAL A 146 3.96 6.37 -23.24
N SER A 147 4.95 5.49 -23.37
CA SER A 147 4.74 4.07 -23.69
C SER A 147 4.41 3.29 -22.41
N THR A 148 3.38 2.46 -22.49
CA THR A 148 2.99 1.56 -21.39
C THR A 148 4.14 0.63 -20.97
N ASP A 149 4.85 0.08 -21.96
CA ASP A 149 5.96 -0.85 -21.71
C ASP A 149 7.08 -0.15 -20.92
N LYS A 150 7.46 1.08 -21.31
CA LYS A 150 8.44 1.89 -20.59
C LYS A 150 7.97 2.29 -19.18
N ILE A 151 6.68 2.56 -18.98
CA ILE A 151 6.12 2.85 -17.65
C ILE A 151 6.31 1.64 -16.74
N ILE A 152 6.04 0.44 -17.24
CA ILE A 152 6.20 -0.81 -16.49
C ILE A 152 7.67 -1.08 -16.22
N GLU A 153 8.51 -1.03 -17.23
CA GLU A 153 9.97 -1.23 -17.11
C GLU A 153 10.57 -0.30 -16.07
N HIS A 154 10.33 1.01 -16.18
CA HIS A 154 10.82 1.99 -15.20
C HIS A 154 10.30 1.74 -13.78
N ALA A 155 9.04 1.31 -13.64
CA ALA A 155 8.50 1.00 -12.32
C ALA A 155 9.20 -0.22 -11.68
N LEU A 156 9.53 -1.23 -12.47
CA LEU A 156 10.30 -2.39 -12.03
C LEU A 156 11.73 -2.01 -11.65
N VAL A 157 12.43 -1.27 -12.53
CA VAL A 157 13.81 -0.82 -12.30
C VAL A 157 13.93 0.02 -11.03
N VAL A 158 13.01 0.97 -10.79
CA VAL A 158 13.08 1.78 -9.55
C VAL A 158 12.72 0.97 -8.31
N SER A 159 11.90 -0.07 -8.45
CA SER A 159 11.57 -0.98 -7.33
C SER A 159 12.77 -1.84 -6.95
N GLU A 160 13.53 -2.30 -7.92
CA GLU A 160 14.79 -3.04 -7.73
C GLU A 160 15.87 -2.15 -7.13
N HIS A 161 16.13 -0.97 -7.70
CA HIS A 161 17.11 -0.02 -7.16
C HIS A 161 16.79 0.44 -5.73
N ALA A 162 15.52 0.46 -5.35
CA ALA A 162 15.10 0.76 -3.98
C ALA A 162 15.21 -0.44 -3.03
N GLY A 163 15.59 -1.63 -3.51
CA GLY A 163 15.78 -2.85 -2.73
C GLY A 163 14.48 -3.51 -2.26
N PHE A 164 13.35 -3.24 -2.92
CA PHE A 164 12.08 -3.89 -2.61
C PHE A 164 11.89 -5.21 -3.34
N VAL A 165 12.56 -5.38 -4.47
CA VAL A 165 12.56 -6.60 -5.28
C VAL A 165 13.99 -6.88 -5.74
N GLU A 166 14.31 -8.15 -5.94
CA GLU A 166 15.61 -8.64 -6.39
C GLU A 166 15.43 -9.54 -7.62
N GLU A 167 16.53 -9.80 -8.34
CA GLU A 167 16.54 -10.75 -9.46
C GLU A 167 16.05 -12.13 -8.97
N GLY A 168 15.15 -12.77 -9.73
CA GLY A 168 14.50 -14.04 -9.34
C GLY A 168 13.19 -13.88 -8.57
N ASP A 169 12.85 -12.68 -8.10
CA ASP A 169 11.58 -12.43 -7.41
C ASP A 169 10.39 -12.46 -8.38
N THR A 170 9.28 -13.04 -7.94
CA THR A 170 8.00 -12.93 -8.65
C THR A 170 7.31 -11.62 -8.26
N VAL A 171 6.96 -10.82 -9.25
CA VAL A 171 6.31 -9.52 -9.10
C VAL A 171 5.03 -9.46 -9.93
N ILE A 172 3.97 -8.90 -9.36
CA ILE A 172 2.74 -8.64 -10.09
C ILE A 172 2.65 -7.15 -10.40
N VAL A 173 2.43 -6.80 -11.66
CA VAL A 173 2.23 -5.41 -12.08
C VAL A 173 0.74 -5.15 -12.33
N SER A 174 0.18 -4.16 -11.65
CA SER A 174 -1.21 -3.73 -11.84
C SER A 174 -1.24 -2.30 -12.34
N ALA A 175 -1.73 -2.11 -13.57
CA ALA A 175 -1.68 -0.83 -14.26
C ALA A 175 -2.99 -0.50 -14.98
N GLY A 176 -3.13 0.78 -15.36
CA GLY A 176 -4.13 1.23 -16.30
C GLY A 176 -3.48 1.45 -17.66
N ILE A 177 -3.87 0.63 -18.64
CA ILE A 177 -3.47 0.80 -20.05
C ILE A 177 -4.53 1.63 -20.74
N ALA A 178 -4.12 2.70 -21.44
CA ALA A 178 -5.03 3.48 -22.28
C ALA A 178 -5.51 2.61 -23.46
N THR A 179 -6.80 2.29 -23.47
CA THR A 179 -7.41 1.46 -24.52
C THR A 179 -7.98 2.26 -25.68
N SER A 180 -7.95 3.59 -25.61
CA SER A 180 -8.44 4.49 -26.65
C SER A 180 -7.44 5.61 -26.94
N SER A 181 -7.38 6.02 -28.19
CA SER A 181 -6.63 7.20 -28.65
C SER A 181 -7.27 8.53 -28.23
N ASP A 182 -8.31 8.52 -27.40
CA ASP A 182 -8.98 9.71 -26.91
C ASP A 182 -8.22 10.32 -25.71
N PRO A 183 -7.59 11.50 -25.87
CA PRO A 183 -6.90 12.19 -24.79
C PRO A 183 -7.80 12.62 -23.62
N SER A 184 -9.14 12.64 -23.81
CA SER A 184 -10.11 12.97 -22.77
C SER A 184 -10.39 11.81 -21.82
N SER A 185 -10.04 10.59 -22.19
CA SER A 185 -10.13 9.37 -21.37
C SER A 185 -9.06 9.31 -20.25
N LYS A 186 -8.61 10.47 -19.77
CA LYS A 186 -7.59 10.64 -18.72
C LYS A 186 -7.94 10.08 -17.33
N ARG A 187 -9.04 9.39 -17.18
CA ARG A 187 -9.34 8.67 -15.94
C ARG A 187 -8.69 7.29 -16.01
N GLY A 188 -7.50 7.20 -15.43
CA GLY A 188 -6.74 5.95 -15.31
C GLY A 188 -7.59 4.85 -14.70
N LEU A 189 -8.18 4.04 -15.56
CA LEU A 189 -8.91 2.84 -15.18
C LEU A 189 -7.86 1.74 -15.00
N THR A 190 -7.74 1.15 -13.82
CA THR A 190 -6.93 -0.06 -13.65
C THR A 190 -7.61 -1.19 -14.41
N ASN A 191 -6.97 -1.69 -15.46
CA ASN A 191 -7.56 -2.68 -16.39
C ASN A 191 -6.60 -3.82 -16.76
N THR A 192 -5.39 -3.84 -16.20
CA THR A 192 -4.36 -4.81 -16.53
C THR A 192 -3.69 -5.35 -15.28
N CYS A 193 -3.48 -6.65 -15.27
CA CYS A 193 -2.65 -7.39 -14.33
C CYS A 193 -1.65 -8.21 -15.12
N LEU A 194 -0.36 -8.00 -14.90
CA LEU A 194 0.73 -8.69 -15.58
C LEU A 194 1.58 -9.41 -14.53
N LEU A 195 2.00 -10.63 -14.86
CA LEU A 195 2.98 -11.37 -14.10
C LEU A 195 4.37 -11.07 -14.68
N TYR A 196 5.31 -10.74 -13.83
CA TYR A 196 6.69 -10.50 -14.17
C TYR A 196 7.60 -11.36 -13.30
N THR A 197 8.54 -12.07 -13.94
CA THR A 197 9.67 -12.75 -13.29
C THR A 197 10.94 -12.16 -13.87
N SER A 198 11.93 -11.85 -13.06
CA SER A 198 13.19 -11.25 -13.53
C SER A 198 14.01 -12.17 -14.43
N ASP A 199 13.64 -13.45 -14.55
CA ASP A 199 14.28 -14.42 -15.44
C ASP A 199 13.79 -14.32 -16.90
N ALA A 200 12.91 -13.39 -17.24
CA ALA A 200 12.33 -13.21 -18.57
C ALA A 200 13.02 -12.07 -19.36
N ALA A 201 14.37 -12.07 -19.38
CA ALA A 201 15.16 -11.21 -20.25
C ALA A 201 15.87 -12.04 -21.31
#